data_e6c74fa411ae3294eb90fb04f1a66d75
#
_entry.id   e6c74fa411ae3294eb90fb04f1a66d75
#
_cell.length_a   1.000
_cell.length_b   1.000
_cell.length_c   1.000
_cell.angle_alpha   90.00
_cell.angle_beta   90.00
_cell.angle_gamma   90.00
#
_symmetry.space_group_name_H-M   'P 1'
#
loop_
_entity.id
_entity.type
_entity.pdbx_description
1 polymer ?
#
loop_
_entity_poly.entity_id
_entity_poly.type
_entity_poly.pdbx_seq_one_letter_code
_entity_poly.pdbx_strand_id
1 'polypeptide(L)'
;MNDNIISRWFAAPVLWFALVAALFAVWALMEPGALVNAFDQDGHSPFEIATLPFFAAIVPLVWWKCPFTGSRKRRFVLCLAVSIVALMAIVKELDLHNMALHALCPDYVGEDGKLIPGVLFKPNGRPLTGTPFKARFLTNGAVPFGAKAFVVFYFAAFFGVFAAGLLYFAIPFVKGVFSLDPVAWSVGCFGGSGVLVQVADRLPSWLGHSHGLEKSAAGVTAAQSLCTALEEAGEMMIAIFALLAIFQSWYIHNRGKNV
;
A
#
# COMPACT_ATOMS: atom_id res chain seq x y z
N MET A 1 -4.64 27.35 27.24
CA MET A 1 -3.91 26.24 26.63
C MET A 1 -4.54 25.96 25.27
N ASN A 2 -3.93 26.41 24.16
CA ASN A 2 -4.46 26.12 22.83
C ASN A 2 -4.23 24.65 22.52
N ASP A 3 -5.23 23.83 22.79
CA ASP A 3 -5.22 22.42 22.42
C ASP A 3 -5.38 22.33 20.91
N ASN A 4 -4.27 22.07 20.25
CA ASN A 4 -4.27 21.89 18.79
C ASN A 4 -5.12 20.65 18.46
N ILE A 5 -6.07 20.79 17.53
CA ILE A 5 -7.00 19.74 17.11
C ILE A 5 -6.26 18.44 16.70
N ILE A 6 -5.04 18.59 16.15
CA ILE A 6 -4.19 17.47 15.74
C ILE A 6 -3.81 16.54 16.90
N SER A 7 -3.76 17.08 18.14
CA SER A 7 -3.44 16.29 19.34
C SER A 7 -4.65 15.59 19.95
N ARG A 8 -5.81 15.67 19.34
CA ARG A 8 -7.03 15.01 19.81
C ARG A 8 -7.17 13.63 19.17
N TRP A 9 -7.64 12.67 19.95
CA TRP A 9 -7.82 11.28 19.49
C TRP A 9 -8.77 11.15 18.28
N PHE A 10 -9.79 11.99 18.20
CA PHE A 10 -10.78 11.96 17.13
C PHE A 10 -10.29 12.59 15.80
N ALA A 11 -9.15 13.29 15.78
CA ALA A 11 -8.66 13.96 14.58
C ALA A 11 -8.44 12.98 13.41
N ALA A 12 -7.83 11.82 13.69
CA ALA A 12 -7.60 10.81 12.66
C ALA A 12 -8.89 10.16 12.17
N PRO A 13 -9.81 9.65 13.02
CA PRO A 13 -11.11 9.15 12.58
C PRO A 13 -11.92 10.17 11.78
N VAL A 14 -11.99 11.42 12.22
CA VAL A 14 -12.74 12.46 11.48
C VAL A 14 -12.13 12.70 10.11
N LEU A 15 -10.80 12.79 10.02
CA LEU A 15 -10.11 12.93 8.73
C LEU A 15 -10.35 11.69 7.84
N TRP A 16 -10.30 10.49 8.39
CA TRP A 16 -10.54 9.25 7.65
C TRP A 16 -11.95 9.24 7.04
N PHE A 17 -12.98 9.50 7.84
CA PHE A 17 -14.35 9.57 7.34
C PHE A 17 -14.56 10.70 6.34
N ALA A 18 -13.92 11.86 6.54
CA ALA A 18 -14.00 12.98 5.60
C ALA A 18 -13.38 12.63 4.25
N LEU A 19 -12.23 11.93 4.22
CA LEU A 19 -11.58 11.49 2.98
C LEU A 19 -12.43 10.44 2.25
N VAL A 20 -12.99 9.48 2.98
CA VAL A 20 -13.91 8.48 2.39
C VAL A 20 -15.17 9.15 1.84
N ALA A 21 -15.77 10.09 2.58
CA ALA A 21 -16.94 10.82 2.10
C ALA A 21 -16.63 11.67 0.86
N ALA A 22 -15.47 12.34 0.83
CA ALA A 22 -15.00 13.08 -0.34
C ALA A 22 -14.83 12.17 -1.56
N LEU A 23 -14.27 10.98 -1.37
CA LEU A 23 -14.12 9.99 -2.44
C LEU A 23 -15.48 9.54 -3.00
N PHE A 24 -16.45 9.26 -2.13
CA PHE A 24 -17.82 8.93 -2.57
C PHE A 24 -18.48 10.09 -3.33
N ALA A 25 -18.24 11.33 -2.91
CA ALA A 25 -18.72 12.51 -3.62
C ALA A 25 -18.09 12.63 -5.02
N VAL A 26 -16.77 12.42 -5.14
CA VAL A 26 -16.06 12.41 -6.42
C VAL A 26 -16.61 11.29 -7.32
N TRP A 27 -16.77 10.09 -6.80
CA TRP A 27 -17.35 8.97 -7.53
C TRP A 27 -18.78 9.25 -8.03
N ALA A 28 -19.61 9.89 -7.23
CA ALA A 28 -20.98 10.22 -7.61
C ALA A 28 -21.07 11.32 -8.68
N LEU A 29 -20.02 12.13 -8.84
CA LEU A 29 -19.98 13.26 -9.78
C LEU A 29 -19.22 12.96 -11.07
N MET A 30 -18.40 11.91 -11.10
CA MET A 30 -17.57 11.57 -12.26
C MET A 30 -18.14 10.36 -13.01
N GLU A 31 -17.94 10.35 -14.31
CA GLU A 31 -18.21 9.15 -15.12
C GLU A 31 -17.24 8.02 -14.77
N PRO A 32 -17.70 6.75 -14.76
CA PRO A 32 -16.87 5.61 -14.36
C PRO A 32 -15.53 5.50 -15.10
N GLY A 33 -15.51 5.71 -16.41
CA GLY A 33 -14.28 5.67 -17.21
C GLY A 33 -13.32 6.80 -16.89
N ALA A 34 -13.82 8.02 -16.68
CA ALA A 34 -13.00 9.16 -16.30
C ALA A 34 -12.41 8.98 -14.91
N LEU A 35 -13.17 8.38 -13.98
CA LEU A 35 -12.70 8.08 -12.64
C LEU A 35 -11.55 7.07 -12.66
N VAL A 36 -11.69 5.96 -13.39
CA VAL A 36 -10.62 4.95 -13.52
C VAL A 36 -9.36 5.59 -14.12
N ASN A 37 -9.48 6.37 -15.18
CA ASN A 37 -8.32 7.04 -15.78
C ASN A 37 -7.62 8.03 -14.81
N ALA A 38 -8.36 8.63 -13.89
CA ALA A 38 -7.79 9.54 -12.89
C ALA A 38 -7.06 8.81 -11.76
N PHE A 39 -7.56 7.65 -11.37
CA PHE A 39 -7.08 6.90 -10.21
C PHE A 39 -6.13 5.74 -10.56
N ASP A 40 -6.32 5.05 -11.68
CA ASP A 40 -5.55 3.86 -12.06
C ASP A 40 -5.42 3.81 -13.59
N GLN A 41 -4.34 4.36 -14.10
CA GLN A 41 -3.97 4.32 -15.52
C GLN A 41 -2.60 3.64 -15.67
N ASP A 42 -2.56 2.32 -15.51
CA ASP A 42 -1.39 1.46 -15.75
C ASP A 42 -0.07 2.01 -15.12
N GLY A 43 -0.11 2.41 -13.84
CA GLY A 43 1.05 2.91 -13.10
C GLY A 43 1.43 4.37 -13.40
N HIS A 44 0.59 5.13 -14.10
CA HIS A 44 0.87 6.51 -14.50
C HIS A 44 -0.30 7.46 -14.22
N SER A 45 -1.26 7.07 -13.40
CA SER A 45 -2.39 7.96 -13.07
C SER A 45 -1.92 9.19 -12.30
N PRO A 46 -2.60 10.33 -12.46
CA PRO A 46 -2.30 11.51 -11.65
C PRO A 46 -2.37 11.26 -10.15
N PHE A 47 -3.25 10.33 -9.73
CA PHE A 47 -3.45 10.00 -8.34
C PHE A 47 -2.32 9.13 -7.77
N GLU A 48 -1.89 8.09 -8.49
CA GLU A 48 -0.71 7.26 -8.12
C GLU A 48 0.55 8.13 -8.00
N ILE A 49 0.80 9.02 -8.99
CA ILE A 49 1.93 9.96 -8.94
C ILE A 49 1.83 10.88 -7.72
N ALA A 50 0.63 11.36 -7.38
CA ALA A 50 0.43 12.22 -6.21
C ALA A 50 0.64 11.48 -4.87
N THR A 51 0.52 10.16 -4.84
CA THR A 51 0.72 9.33 -3.65
C THR A 51 2.22 9.15 -3.31
N LEU A 52 3.10 9.13 -4.30
CA LEU A 52 4.54 8.93 -4.13
C LEU A 52 5.23 9.90 -3.15
N PRO A 53 4.99 11.23 -3.19
CA PRO A 53 5.59 12.17 -2.24
C PRO A 53 5.24 11.88 -0.78
N PHE A 54 4.02 11.38 -0.51
CA PHE A 54 3.61 11.03 0.85
C PHE A 54 4.40 9.84 1.37
N PHE A 55 4.56 8.77 0.59
CA PHE A 55 5.41 7.64 0.97
C PHE A 55 6.89 8.04 1.08
N ALA A 56 7.39 8.84 0.14
CA ALA A 56 8.77 9.31 0.16
C ALA A 56 9.08 10.15 1.41
N ALA A 57 8.13 10.96 1.88
CA ALA A 57 8.29 11.79 3.08
C ALA A 57 8.37 10.96 4.37
N ILE A 58 7.77 9.76 4.42
CA ILE A 58 7.81 8.90 5.62
C ILE A 58 9.25 8.55 6.00
N VAL A 59 10.09 8.21 5.02
CA VAL A 59 11.47 7.74 5.27
C VAL A 59 12.31 8.78 6.02
N PRO A 60 12.53 9.99 5.51
CA PRO A 60 13.33 10.99 6.24
C PRO A 60 12.65 11.42 7.55
N LEU A 61 11.32 11.51 7.59
CA LEU A 61 10.62 11.96 8.78
C LEU A 61 10.71 10.96 9.93
N VAL A 62 10.61 9.67 9.68
CA VAL A 62 10.73 8.66 10.73
C VAL A 62 12.12 8.63 11.35
N TRP A 63 13.18 8.89 10.57
CA TRP A 63 14.55 8.97 11.06
C TRP A 63 14.83 10.29 11.77
N TRP A 64 14.36 11.40 11.23
CA TRP A 64 14.58 12.72 11.80
C TRP A 64 13.80 12.93 13.11
N LYS A 65 12.52 12.60 13.14
CA LYS A 65 11.65 12.82 14.30
C LYS A 65 11.62 11.64 15.26
N CYS A 66 12.05 10.47 14.83
CA CYS A 66 12.15 9.22 15.59
C CYS A 66 11.03 9.08 16.65
N PRO A 67 9.78 8.82 16.24
CA PRO A 67 8.60 8.84 17.11
C PRO A 67 8.60 7.70 18.15
N PHE A 68 9.51 6.76 18.02
CA PHE A 68 9.53 5.55 18.85
C PHE A 68 10.31 5.75 20.14
N THR A 69 9.71 5.30 21.25
CA THR A 69 10.33 5.28 22.57
C THR A 69 11.00 3.95 22.86
N GLY A 70 11.91 3.92 23.83
CA GLY A 70 12.59 2.71 24.25
C GLY A 70 14.08 2.68 23.92
N SER A 71 14.69 1.50 23.90
CA SER A 71 16.12 1.33 23.65
C SER A 71 16.54 1.79 22.24
N ARG A 72 17.80 2.17 22.08
CA ARG A 72 18.39 2.57 20.77
C ARG A 72 18.17 1.48 19.70
N LYS A 73 18.34 0.21 20.10
CA LYS A 73 18.12 -0.95 19.20
C LYS A 73 16.66 -1.03 18.73
N ARG A 74 15.72 -0.88 19.67
CA ARG A 74 14.28 -0.90 19.35
C ARG A 74 13.93 0.23 18.38
N ARG A 75 14.37 1.46 18.64
CA ARG A 75 14.13 2.61 17.76
C ARG A 75 14.67 2.38 16.36
N PHE A 76 15.90 1.88 16.25
CA PHE A 76 16.52 1.56 14.96
C PHE A 76 15.67 0.54 14.18
N VAL A 77 15.30 -0.58 14.81
CA VAL A 77 14.50 -1.63 14.16
C VAL A 77 13.16 -1.09 13.67
N LEU A 78 12.49 -0.26 14.46
CA LEU A 78 11.20 0.30 14.07
C LEU A 78 11.31 1.35 12.96
N CYS A 79 12.32 2.23 13.02
CA CYS A 79 12.59 3.18 11.92
C CYS A 79 12.90 2.42 10.61
N LEU A 80 13.72 1.38 10.69
CA LEU A 80 14.04 0.53 9.54
C LEU A 80 12.79 -0.17 8.98
N ALA A 81 11.97 -0.76 9.85
CA ALA A 81 10.74 -1.43 9.46
C ALA A 81 9.77 -0.48 8.74
N VAL A 82 9.53 0.71 9.28
CA VAL A 82 8.67 1.71 8.64
C VAL A 82 9.25 2.19 7.31
N SER A 83 10.58 2.36 7.23
CA SER A 83 11.25 2.74 5.98
C SER A 83 11.10 1.65 4.91
N ILE A 84 11.23 0.37 5.29
CA ILE A 84 11.03 -0.75 4.35
C ILE A 84 9.59 -0.74 3.82
N VAL A 85 8.58 -0.57 4.68
CA VAL A 85 7.17 -0.50 4.23
C VAL A 85 6.97 0.65 3.24
N ALA A 86 7.47 1.84 3.55
CA ALA A 86 7.34 3.00 2.67
C ALA A 86 8.05 2.79 1.32
N LEU A 87 9.26 2.20 1.33
CA LEU A 87 9.98 1.87 0.11
C LEU A 87 9.29 0.78 -0.71
N MET A 88 8.71 -0.24 -0.06
CA MET A 88 7.93 -1.27 -0.75
C MET A 88 6.68 -0.69 -1.40
N ALA A 89 6.00 0.26 -0.75
CA ALA A 89 4.88 0.98 -1.33
C ALA A 89 5.33 1.77 -2.58
N ILE A 90 6.43 2.52 -2.51
CA ILE A 90 7.00 3.24 -3.67
C ILE A 90 7.34 2.27 -4.81
N VAL A 91 7.95 1.12 -4.49
CA VAL A 91 8.30 0.08 -5.48
C VAL A 91 7.05 -0.47 -6.16
N LYS A 92 5.94 -0.62 -5.40
CA LYS A 92 4.63 -1.03 -5.94
C LYS A 92 4.06 0.05 -6.85
N GLU A 93 3.95 1.29 -6.38
CA GLU A 93 3.39 2.42 -7.14
C GLU A 93 4.12 2.72 -8.45
N LEU A 94 5.44 2.53 -8.46
CA LEU A 94 6.28 2.71 -9.67
C LEU A 94 6.38 1.44 -10.52
N ASP A 95 5.65 0.39 -10.20
CA ASP A 95 5.68 -0.93 -10.87
C ASP A 95 7.08 -1.55 -11.00
N LEU A 96 8.04 -1.09 -10.17
CA LEU A 96 9.44 -1.52 -10.24
C LEU A 96 9.61 -3.02 -9.98
N HIS A 97 8.71 -3.62 -9.22
CA HIS A 97 8.74 -5.07 -8.96
C HIS A 97 8.42 -5.89 -10.22
N ASN A 98 7.49 -5.44 -11.08
CA ASN A 98 7.22 -6.06 -12.36
C ASN A 98 8.35 -5.81 -13.35
N MET A 99 8.90 -4.58 -13.38
CA MET A 99 10.09 -4.28 -14.19
C MET A 99 11.27 -5.18 -13.84
N ALA A 100 11.53 -5.38 -12.54
CA ALA A 100 12.59 -6.29 -12.08
C ALA A 100 12.31 -7.75 -12.48
N LEU A 101 11.06 -8.20 -12.41
CA LEU A 101 10.67 -9.53 -12.85
C LEU A 101 10.79 -9.71 -14.36
N HIS A 102 10.43 -8.70 -15.15
CA HIS A 102 10.66 -8.71 -16.60
C HIS A 102 12.16 -8.78 -16.96
N ALA A 103 13.00 -8.05 -16.22
CA ALA A 103 14.45 -8.13 -16.43
C ALA A 103 15.02 -9.51 -16.06
N LEU A 104 14.44 -10.19 -15.09
CA LEU A 104 14.86 -11.54 -14.67
C LEU A 104 14.24 -12.67 -15.49
N CYS A 105 13.15 -12.39 -16.19
CA CYS A 105 12.44 -13.31 -17.11
C CYS A 105 12.23 -12.61 -18.44
N PRO A 106 13.29 -12.41 -19.25
CA PRO A 106 13.19 -11.69 -20.52
C PRO A 106 12.31 -12.42 -21.51
N ASP A 107 11.74 -11.64 -22.43
CA ASP A 107 10.98 -12.17 -23.56
C ASP A 107 11.86 -13.11 -24.41
N TYR A 108 11.27 -14.13 -24.97
CA TYR A 108 11.96 -15.06 -25.87
C TYR A 108 11.15 -15.27 -27.16
N VAL A 109 11.84 -15.62 -28.25
CA VAL A 109 11.20 -15.94 -29.52
C VAL A 109 10.86 -17.43 -29.54
N GLY A 110 9.57 -17.74 -29.68
CA GLY A 110 9.10 -19.12 -29.80
C GLY A 110 9.52 -19.78 -31.13
N GLU A 111 9.32 -21.09 -31.23
CA GLU A 111 9.63 -21.86 -32.44
C GLU A 111 8.83 -21.38 -33.69
N ASP A 112 7.69 -20.76 -33.46
CA ASP A 112 6.83 -20.15 -34.48
C ASP A 112 7.28 -18.71 -34.91
N GLY A 113 8.41 -18.24 -34.40
CA GLY A 113 8.95 -16.91 -34.64
C GLY A 113 8.21 -15.77 -33.93
N LYS A 114 7.23 -16.07 -33.10
CA LYS A 114 6.51 -15.03 -32.33
C LYS A 114 7.25 -14.71 -31.06
N LEU A 115 7.24 -13.43 -30.72
CA LEU A 115 7.74 -12.95 -29.43
C LEU A 115 6.81 -13.47 -28.32
N ILE A 116 7.34 -14.29 -27.45
CA ILE A 116 6.64 -14.77 -26.25
C ILE A 116 7.13 -13.91 -25.10
N PRO A 117 6.26 -13.10 -24.47
CA PRO A 117 6.64 -12.33 -23.32
C PRO A 117 7.26 -13.25 -22.27
N GLY A 118 8.33 -12.86 -21.61
CA GLY A 118 9.02 -13.61 -20.54
C GLY A 118 8.17 -13.88 -19.31
N VAL A 119 6.91 -13.55 -19.43
CA VAL A 119 5.83 -13.89 -18.56
C VAL A 119 5.47 -15.36 -18.76
N LEU A 120 5.79 -16.17 -17.78
CA LEU A 120 5.53 -17.60 -17.77
C LEU A 120 4.06 -17.91 -18.02
N PHE A 121 3.81 -18.77 -18.98
CA PHE A 121 2.48 -19.25 -19.32
C PHE A 121 2.11 -20.51 -18.53
N LYS A 122 0.82 -20.63 -18.18
CA LYS A 122 0.24 -21.91 -17.74
C LYS A 122 0.30 -22.91 -18.90
N PRO A 123 0.24 -24.23 -18.63
CA PRO A 123 0.20 -25.26 -19.69
C PRO A 123 -0.93 -25.08 -20.71
N ASN A 124 -1.97 -24.30 -20.37
CA ASN A 124 -3.09 -23.99 -21.27
C ASN A 124 -2.90 -22.67 -22.05
N GLY A 125 -1.69 -22.15 -22.14
CA GLY A 125 -1.35 -20.93 -22.89
C GLY A 125 -1.79 -19.61 -22.25
N ARG A 126 -2.40 -19.63 -21.07
CA ARG A 126 -2.75 -18.38 -20.36
C ARG A 126 -1.54 -17.87 -19.60
N PRO A 127 -1.28 -16.55 -19.62
CA PRO A 127 -0.21 -15.97 -18.85
C PRO A 127 -0.31 -16.41 -17.38
N LEU A 128 0.81 -16.77 -16.78
CA LEU A 128 0.94 -16.92 -15.32
C LEU A 128 0.87 -15.56 -14.60
N THR A 129 0.78 -14.51 -15.41
CA THR A 129 0.57 -13.14 -14.97
C THR A 129 -0.69 -13.04 -14.15
N GLY A 130 -0.55 -12.60 -13.06
CA GLY A 130 -1.63 -12.29 -12.17
C GLY A 130 -1.20 -12.42 -10.74
N THR A 131 0.01 -12.70 -10.48
CA THR A 131 0.72 -12.42 -9.22
C THR A 131 1.95 -13.31 -9.17
N PRO A 132 3.16 -12.77 -9.22
CA PRO A 132 4.39 -13.49 -8.91
C PRO A 132 4.35 -14.06 -7.47
N PHE A 133 3.37 -13.69 -6.72
CA PHE A 133 3.14 -14.06 -5.32
C PHE A 133 2.32 -15.36 -5.13
N LYS A 134 2.02 -16.11 -6.19
CA LYS A 134 1.40 -17.44 -6.03
C LYS A 134 2.47 -18.52 -5.82
N ALA A 135 2.22 -19.46 -4.89
CA ALA A 135 3.13 -20.57 -4.63
C ALA A 135 3.55 -21.30 -5.92
N ARG A 136 2.67 -21.36 -6.93
CA ARG A 136 2.95 -21.90 -8.25
C ARG A 136 4.11 -21.22 -8.99
N PHE A 137 4.36 -19.94 -8.74
CA PHE A 137 5.51 -19.24 -9.33
C PHE A 137 6.81 -19.84 -8.79
N LEU A 138 6.90 -20.09 -7.50
CA LEU A 138 8.09 -20.64 -6.85
C LEU A 138 8.34 -22.11 -7.21
N THR A 139 7.27 -22.88 -7.44
CA THR A 139 7.36 -24.32 -7.76
C THR A 139 7.50 -24.60 -9.25
N ASN A 140 7.32 -23.63 -10.14
CA ASN A 140 7.46 -23.81 -11.57
C ASN A 140 8.94 -23.96 -11.97
N GLY A 141 9.29 -25.07 -12.61
CA GLY A 141 10.64 -25.35 -13.09
C GLY A 141 11.15 -24.37 -14.16
N ALA A 142 10.24 -23.79 -14.96
CA ALA A 142 10.59 -22.84 -16.01
C ALA A 142 10.95 -21.43 -15.47
N VAL A 143 10.64 -21.11 -14.21
CA VAL A 143 11.00 -19.81 -13.61
C VAL A 143 12.48 -19.80 -13.25
N PRO A 144 13.25 -18.79 -13.73
CA PRO A 144 14.65 -18.63 -13.36
C PRO A 144 14.84 -18.50 -11.85
N PHE A 145 15.94 -19.05 -11.34
CA PHE A 145 16.27 -18.99 -9.91
C PHE A 145 16.32 -17.56 -9.40
N GLY A 146 16.88 -16.61 -10.17
CA GLY A 146 16.95 -15.19 -9.79
C GLY A 146 15.58 -14.56 -9.52
N ALA A 147 14.59 -14.86 -10.37
CA ALA A 147 13.21 -14.40 -10.18
C ALA A 147 12.56 -15.00 -8.92
N LYS A 148 12.80 -16.30 -8.67
CA LYS A 148 12.33 -16.93 -7.42
C LYS A 148 12.98 -16.32 -6.18
N ALA A 149 14.29 -16.10 -6.22
CA ALA A 149 15.03 -15.50 -5.13
C ALA A 149 14.54 -14.06 -4.84
N PHE A 150 14.27 -13.27 -5.87
CA PHE A 150 13.70 -11.93 -5.73
C PHE A 150 12.34 -11.98 -5.01
N VAL A 151 11.43 -12.84 -5.45
CA VAL A 151 10.11 -12.98 -4.82
C VAL A 151 10.21 -13.44 -3.36
N VAL A 152 11.07 -14.43 -3.08
CA VAL A 152 11.31 -14.90 -1.71
C VAL A 152 11.87 -13.79 -0.82
N PHE A 153 12.83 -12.99 -1.34
CA PHE A 153 13.39 -11.87 -0.59
C PHE A 153 12.33 -10.80 -0.31
N TYR A 154 11.49 -10.47 -1.30
CA TYR A 154 10.40 -9.52 -1.14
C TYR A 154 9.40 -9.97 -0.05
N PHE A 155 9.01 -11.24 -0.06
CA PHE A 155 8.18 -11.83 1.00
C PHE A 155 8.87 -11.81 2.37
N ALA A 156 10.14 -12.19 2.43
CA ALA A 156 10.89 -12.19 3.69
C ALA A 156 10.97 -10.77 4.30
N ALA A 157 11.18 -9.75 3.47
CA ALA A 157 11.15 -8.36 3.91
C ALA A 157 9.75 -7.98 4.45
N PHE A 158 8.68 -8.29 3.72
CA PHE A 158 7.31 -8.02 4.14
C PHE A 158 6.96 -8.71 5.47
N PHE A 159 7.18 -10.03 5.56
CA PHE A 159 6.89 -10.79 6.78
C PHE A 159 7.77 -10.38 7.96
N GLY A 160 9.04 -10.03 7.70
CA GLY A 160 9.94 -9.52 8.73
C GLY A 160 9.45 -8.21 9.33
N VAL A 161 9.00 -7.28 8.50
CA VAL A 161 8.41 -6.02 8.94
C VAL A 161 7.09 -6.25 9.68
N PHE A 162 6.24 -7.13 9.16
CA PHE A 162 4.97 -7.47 9.80
C PHE A 162 5.20 -8.09 11.20
N ALA A 163 6.13 -9.03 11.31
CA ALA A 163 6.51 -9.63 12.60
C ALA A 163 7.06 -8.59 13.59
N ALA A 164 7.94 -7.70 13.13
CA ALA A 164 8.44 -6.60 13.95
C ALA A 164 7.30 -5.67 14.40
N GLY A 165 6.37 -5.36 13.50
CA GLY A 165 5.16 -4.59 13.83
C GLY A 165 4.33 -5.25 14.93
N LEU A 166 4.01 -6.53 14.78
CA LEU A 166 3.26 -7.28 15.80
C LEU A 166 3.99 -7.30 17.15
N LEU A 167 5.26 -7.61 17.16
CA LEU A 167 6.05 -7.75 18.41
C LEU A 167 6.18 -6.43 19.18
N TYR A 168 6.31 -5.30 18.47
CA TYR A 168 6.61 -4.02 19.10
C TYR A 168 5.41 -3.09 19.24
N PHE A 169 4.40 -3.22 18.38
CA PHE A 169 3.27 -2.29 18.34
C PHE A 169 1.94 -2.86 18.81
N ALA A 170 1.69 -4.18 18.75
CA ALA A 170 0.36 -4.72 19.04
C ALA A 170 -0.16 -4.35 20.44
N ILE A 171 0.65 -4.59 21.48
CA ILE A 171 0.24 -4.28 22.85
C ILE A 171 0.12 -2.76 23.09
N PRO A 172 1.12 -1.92 22.74
CA PRO A 172 0.98 -0.46 22.81
C PRO A 172 -0.23 0.08 22.03
N PHE A 173 -0.49 -0.44 20.85
CA PHE A 173 -1.62 -0.06 20.02
C PHE A 173 -2.95 -0.32 20.72
N VAL A 174 -3.19 -1.56 21.17
CA VAL A 174 -4.43 -1.92 21.86
C VAL A 174 -4.64 -1.05 23.09
N LYS A 175 -3.61 -0.89 23.94
CA LYS A 175 -3.67 0.00 25.11
C LYS A 175 -3.97 1.44 24.71
N GLY A 176 -3.32 1.95 23.66
CA GLY A 176 -3.49 3.30 23.16
C GLY A 176 -4.91 3.57 22.66
N VAL A 177 -5.51 2.63 21.94
CA VAL A 177 -6.90 2.76 21.47
C VAL A 177 -7.86 2.93 22.64
N PHE A 178 -7.75 2.09 23.68
CA PHE A 178 -8.60 2.18 24.88
C PHE A 178 -8.30 3.41 25.75
N SER A 179 -7.07 3.92 25.72
CA SER A 179 -6.72 5.15 26.42
C SER A 179 -6.96 6.44 25.61
N LEU A 180 -7.57 6.32 24.44
CA LEU A 180 -7.84 7.45 23.52
C LEU A 180 -6.54 8.19 23.11
N ASP A 181 -5.44 7.45 22.90
CA ASP A 181 -4.19 8.02 22.42
C ASP A 181 -4.32 8.42 20.94
N PRO A 182 -4.07 9.69 20.58
CA PRO A 182 -4.16 10.16 19.20
C PRO A 182 -3.28 9.37 18.22
N VAL A 183 -2.08 8.97 18.64
CA VAL A 183 -1.16 8.18 17.79
C VAL A 183 -1.73 6.80 17.49
N ALA A 184 -2.30 6.13 18.50
CA ALA A 184 -2.93 4.83 18.34
C ALA A 184 -4.12 4.90 17.38
N TRP A 185 -4.94 5.95 17.45
CA TRP A 185 -6.05 6.16 16.52
C TRP A 185 -5.59 6.44 15.09
N SER A 186 -4.49 7.18 14.89
CA SER A 186 -3.89 7.36 13.55
C SER A 186 -3.34 6.04 12.99
N VAL A 187 -2.70 5.22 13.82
CA VAL A 187 -2.28 3.85 13.43
C VAL A 187 -3.50 2.97 13.14
N GLY A 188 -4.60 3.14 13.87
CA GLY A 188 -5.87 2.46 13.59
C GLY A 188 -6.44 2.84 12.22
N CYS A 189 -6.45 4.13 11.88
CA CYS A 189 -6.89 4.62 10.56
C CYS A 189 -5.94 4.15 9.43
N PHE A 190 -4.62 4.12 9.67
CA PHE A 190 -3.65 3.51 8.78
C PHE A 190 -4.00 2.04 8.48
N GLY A 191 -4.23 1.23 9.52
CA GLY A 191 -4.62 -0.17 9.39
C GLY A 191 -5.99 -0.33 8.71
N GLY A 192 -6.97 0.52 9.05
CA GLY A 192 -8.29 0.56 8.45
C GLY A 192 -8.24 0.88 6.95
N SER A 193 -7.35 1.79 6.53
CA SER A 193 -7.10 2.07 5.11
C SER A 193 -6.53 0.85 4.40
N GLY A 194 -5.59 0.13 5.02
CA GLY A 194 -5.06 -1.12 4.45
C GLY A 194 -6.14 -2.20 4.29
N VAL A 195 -7.08 -2.32 5.25
CA VAL A 195 -8.24 -3.22 5.10
C VAL A 195 -9.15 -2.76 3.96
N LEU A 196 -9.39 -1.45 3.84
CA LEU A 196 -10.20 -0.87 2.76
C LEU A 196 -9.63 -1.23 1.38
N VAL A 197 -8.32 -1.04 1.18
CA VAL A 197 -7.59 -1.43 -0.03
C VAL A 197 -7.80 -2.91 -0.35
N GLN A 198 -7.57 -3.80 0.62
CA GLN A 198 -7.70 -5.24 0.41
C GLN A 198 -9.14 -5.67 0.09
N VAL A 199 -10.13 -5.02 0.69
CA VAL A 199 -11.54 -5.28 0.38
C VAL A 199 -11.87 -4.78 -1.02
N ALA A 200 -11.44 -3.57 -1.38
CA ALA A 200 -11.69 -2.98 -2.69
C ALA A 200 -11.07 -3.81 -3.82
N ASP A 201 -9.83 -4.30 -3.67
CA ASP A 201 -9.15 -5.20 -4.62
C ASP A 201 -9.89 -6.54 -4.80
N ARG A 202 -10.48 -7.08 -3.73
CA ARG A 202 -11.12 -8.40 -3.75
C ARG A 202 -12.60 -8.37 -4.11
N LEU A 203 -13.27 -7.27 -3.86
CA LEU A 203 -14.73 -7.15 -4.03
C LEU A 203 -15.19 -7.48 -5.44
N PRO A 204 -14.55 -7.02 -6.55
CA PRO A 204 -14.95 -7.39 -7.91
C PRO A 204 -14.93 -8.90 -8.14
N SER A 205 -13.91 -9.62 -7.62
CA SER A 205 -13.83 -11.06 -7.80
C SER A 205 -14.86 -11.82 -6.96
N TRP A 206 -15.20 -11.34 -5.79
CA TRP A 206 -16.25 -11.94 -4.96
C TRP A 206 -17.64 -11.77 -5.57
N LEU A 207 -17.85 -10.68 -6.31
CA LEU A 207 -19.10 -10.42 -7.03
C LEU A 207 -19.19 -11.14 -8.39
N GLY A 208 -18.22 -12.03 -8.71
CA GLY A 208 -18.22 -12.80 -9.96
C GLY A 208 -17.77 -12.01 -11.20
N HIS A 209 -17.25 -10.82 -11.01
CA HIS A 209 -16.64 -10.03 -12.08
C HIS A 209 -15.22 -10.52 -12.31
N SER A 210 -14.89 -10.90 -13.54
CA SER A 210 -13.52 -11.37 -13.86
C SER A 210 -12.52 -10.23 -13.65
N HIS A 211 -11.51 -10.47 -12.81
CA HIS A 211 -10.28 -9.67 -12.85
C HIS A 211 -9.65 -9.85 -14.22
N GLY A 212 -9.62 -8.85 -15.03
CA GLY A 212 -8.99 -8.93 -16.33
C GLY A 212 -9.89 -8.51 -17.47
N LEU A 213 -10.89 -7.70 -17.24
CA LEU A 213 -11.34 -6.80 -18.28
C LEU A 213 -10.15 -5.89 -18.58
N GLU A 214 -9.62 -6.02 -19.80
CA GLU A 214 -8.86 -4.93 -20.37
C GLU A 214 -9.59 -3.65 -19.97
N LYS A 215 -8.90 -2.76 -19.26
CA LYS A 215 -9.47 -1.52 -18.72
C LYS A 215 -9.74 -0.57 -19.91
N SER A 216 -10.59 -1.01 -20.83
CA SER A 216 -11.18 -0.15 -21.83
C SER A 216 -12.19 0.71 -21.12
N ALA A 217 -11.94 2.01 -21.07
CA ALA A 217 -12.82 3.00 -20.45
C ALA A 217 -14.32 2.87 -20.90
N ALA A 218 -14.57 2.24 -22.02
CA ALA A 218 -15.90 2.03 -22.60
C ALA A 218 -16.74 0.91 -21.94
N GLY A 219 -16.16 0.09 -21.03
CA GLY A 219 -16.86 -1.06 -20.43
C GLY A 219 -16.85 -1.09 -18.91
N VAL A 220 -16.33 -0.05 -18.23
CA VAL A 220 -16.21 0.00 -16.77
C VAL A 220 -17.58 0.25 -16.11
N THR A 221 -17.98 -0.61 -15.20
CA THR A 221 -19.18 -0.40 -14.41
C THR A 221 -18.94 0.60 -13.26
N ALA A 222 -20.02 1.24 -12.77
CA ALA A 222 -19.92 2.13 -11.61
C ALA A 222 -19.33 1.43 -10.36
N ALA A 223 -19.64 0.14 -10.16
CA ALA A 223 -19.09 -0.63 -9.05
C ALA A 223 -17.56 -0.87 -9.21
N GLN A 224 -17.12 -1.17 -10.41
CA GLN A 224 -15.68 -1.35 -10.69
C GLN A 224 -14.91 -0.05 -10.49
N SER A 225 -15.43 1.07 -10.99
CA SER A 225 -14.78 2.39 -10.81
C SER A 225 -14.71 2.80 -9.34
N LEU A 226 -15.74 2.48 -8.54
CA LEU A 226 -15.71 2.71 -7.10
C LEU A 226 -14.64 1.86 -6.41
N CYS A 227 -14.56 0.57 -6.75
CA CYS A 227 -13.53 -0.31 -6.16
C CYS A 227 -12.12 0.18 -6.47
N THR A 228 -11.84 0.54 -7.73
CA THR A 228 -10.55 1.12 -8.13
C THR A 228 -10.25 2.41 -7.36
N ALA A 229 -11.22 3.33 -7.27
CA ALA A 229 -11.01 4.58 -6.54
C ALA A 229 -10.81 4.37 -5.04
N LEU A 230 -11.50 3.39 -4.43
CA LEU A 230 -11.31 3.02 -3.03
C LEU A 230 -9.95 2.36 -2.78
N GLU A 231 -9.45 1.56 -3.71
CA GLU A 231 -8.14 0.94 -3.64
C GLU A 231 -7.06 2.02 -3.65
N GLU A 232 -7.00 2.83 -4.69
CA GLU A 232 -5.98 3.86 -4.85
C GLU A 232 -6.04 4.95 -3.77
N ALA A 233 -7.25 5.46 -3.45
CA ALA A 233 -7.41 6.41 -2.36
C ALA A 233 -7.04 5.80 -1.01
N GLY A 234 -7.34 4.53 -0.79
CA GLY A 234 -6.95 3.81 0.42
C GLY A 234 -5.41 3.74 0.56
N GLU A 235 -4.67 3.55 -0.52
CA GLU A 235 -3.20 3.55 -0.53
C GLU A 235 -2.64 4.94 -0.16
N MET A 236 -3.18 6.01 -0.72
CA MET A 236 -2.82 7.37 -0.30
C MET A 236 -3.15 7.61 1.18
N MET A 237 -4.31 7.15 1.66
CA MET A 237 -4.71 7.29 3.06
C MET A 237 -3.75 6.53 3.99
N ILE A 238 -3.22 5.37 3.61
CA ILE A 238 -2.16 4.66 4.34
C ILE A 238 -0.97 5.60 4.59
N ALA A 239 -0.47 6.27 3.54
CA ALA A 239 0.65 7.19 3.68
C ALA A 239 0.31 8.42 4.54
N ILE A 240 -0.85 9.03 4.35
CA ILE A 240 -1.32 10.20 5.12
C ILE A 240 -1.40 9.86 6.62
N PHE A 241 -2.00 8.72 7.00
CA PHE A 241 -2.15 8.36 8.41
C PHE A 241 -0.83 7.88 9.04
N ALA A 242 0.10 7.30 8.28
CA ALA A 242 1.46 7.06 8.75
C ALA A 242 2.17 8.38 9.08
N LEU A 243 2.10 9.37 8.20
CA LEU A 243 2.65 10.70 8.45
C LEU A 243 2.00 11.40 9.65
N LEU A 244 0.67 11.34 9.75
CA LEU A 244 -0.06 11.90 10.88
C LEU A 244 0.38 11.28 12.20
N ALA A 245 0.52 9.95 12.26
CA ALA A 245 1.01 9.25 13.45
C ALA A 245 2.43 9.69 13.85
N ILE A 246 3.33 9.86 12.87
CA ILE A 246 4.70 10.35 13.12
C ILE A 246 4.66 11.78 13.69
N PHE A 247 3.89 12.68 13.10
CA PHE A 247 3.76 14.07 13.56
C PHE A 247 3.11 14.17 14.94
N GLN A 248 2.05 13.43 15.20
CA GLN A 248 1.39 13.39 16.51
C GLN A 248 2.34 12.89 17.59
N SER A 249 3.04 11.78 17.34
CA SER A 249 4.00 11.23 18.28
C SER A 249 5.12 12.23 18.60
N TRP A 250 5.67 12.88 17.57
CA TRP A 250 6.70 13.91 17.76
C TRP A 250 6.17 15.12 18.54
N TYR A 251 4.99 15.60 18.20
CA TYR A 251 4.38 16.78 18.82
C TYR A 251 4.09 16.54 20.31
N ILE A 252 3.50 15.41 20.65
CA ILE A 252 3.16 15.03 22.05
C ILE A 252 4.44 14.87 22.87
N HIS A 253 5.45 14.21 22.32
CA HIS A 253 6.73 13.99 23.02
C HIS A 253 7.48 15.29 23.30
N ASN A 254 7.44 16.26 22.40
CA ASN A 254 8.13 17.54 22.61
C ASN A 254 7.39 18.48 23.56
N ARG A 255 6.07 18.42 23.62
CA ARG A 255 5.31 19.18 24.64
C ARG A 255 5.64 18.73 26.06
N GLY A 256 5.81 17.45 26.30
CA GLY A 256 6.18 16.93 27.62
C GLY A 256 7.59 17.30 28.10
N LYS A 257 8.44 17.86 27.22
CA LYS A 257 9.79 18.34 27.59
C LYS A 257 9.84 19.82 27.93
N ASN A 258 8.82 20.58 27.57
CA ASN A 258 8.75 22.03 27.78
C ASN A 258 7.85 22.42 28.95
N VAL A 259 7.41 21.44 29.74
CA VAL A 259 6.71 21.59 31.01
C VAL A 259 7.56 20.99 32.13
#